data_cd4a3e918406d48e6e6da1383147bfd1
#
_entry.id   cd4a3e918406d48e6e6da1383147bfd1
#
_cell.length_a   1.000
_cell.length_b   1.000
_cell.length_c   1.000
_cell.angle_alpha   90.00
_cell.angle_beta   90.00
_cell.angle_gamma   90.00
#
_symmetry.space_group_name_H-M   'P 1'
#
loop_
_entity.id
_entity.type
_entity.pdbx_description
1 polymer ?
#
loop_
_entity_poly.entity_id
_entity_poly.type
_entity_poly.pdbx_seq_one_letter_code
_entity_poly.pdbx_strand_id
1 'polypeptide(L)'
;MAAVDFAAHLRRITDVTVAGEHRLHVAFDDGASGEIDASSWDWRGVFEPLRDPAFFAKVTLDEELGTISWPNGADVAPETLHLWVTGGRDRLSP
;
A
#
# COMPACT_ATOMS: atom_id res chain seq x y z
N MET A 1 28.37 4.87 6.25
CA MET A 1 27.15 5.35 6.73
C MET A 1 26.18 5.63 5.69
N ALA A 2 26.60 6.01 4.53
CA ALA A 2 25.65 6.29 3.47
C ALA A 2 24.73 5.11 3.21
N ALA A 3 25.29 3.92 3.26
CA ALA A 3 24.46 2.73 3.00
C ALA A 3 23.38 2.60 4.04
N VAL A 4 23.69 2.93 5.27
CA VAL A 4 22.71 2.85 6.32
C VAL A 4 21.64 3.90 6.12
N ASP A 5 22.05 5.10 5.73
CA ASP A 5 21.09 6.16 5.50
C ASP A 5 20.17 5.81 4.35
N PHE A 6 20.74 5.22 3.31
CA PHE A 6 19.94 4.85 2.17
C PHE A 6 18.87 3.84 2.58
N ALA A 7 19.24 2.85 3.36
CA ALA A 7 18.26 1.86 3.80
C ALA A 7 17.17 2.51 4.63
N ALA A 8 17.54 3.51 5.41
CA ALA A 8 16.55 4.19 6.24
C ALA A 8 15.56 4.99 5.43
N HIS A 9 15.89 5.32 4.18
CA HIS A 9 14.98 6.05 3.33
C HIS A 9 13.91 5.14 2.73
N LEU A 10 14.12 3.86 2.75
CA LEU A 10 13.14 2.94 2.20
C LEU A 10 12.00 2.79 3.19
N ARG A 11 10.82 3.12 2.73
CA ARG A 11 9.63 2.96 3.56
C ARG A 11 9.20 1.51 3.49
N ARG A 12 9.01 0.91 4.63
CA ARG A 12 8.57 -0.46 4.70
C ARG A 12 7.26 -0.53 5.43
N ILE A 13 6.31 -1.23 4.86
CA ILE A 13 5.04 -1.46 5.52
C ILE A 13 5.24 -2.58 6.52
N THR A 14 4.82 -2.34 7.76
CA THR A 14 4.93 -3.32 8.82
C THR A 14 3.60 -3.96 9.16
N ASP A 15 2.49 -3.40 8.67
CA ASP A 15 1.19 -3.95 8.96
C ASP A 15 0.20 -3.46 7.93
N VAL A 16 -0.74 -4.33 7.55
CA VAL A 16 -1.81 -3.96 6.65
C VAL A 16 -3.08 -4.65 7.13
N THR A 17 -4.17 -3.90 7.17
CA THR A 17 -5.46 -4.40 7.61
C THR A 17 -6.52 -3.87 6.65
N VAL A 18 -7.48 -4.72 6.31
CA VAL A 18 -8.60 -4.29 5.49
C VAL A 18 -9.58 -3.56 6.40
N ALA A 19 -9.79 -2.27 6.12
CA ALA A 19 -10.61 -1.43 6.98
C ALA A 19 -12.02 -1.22 6.44
N GLY A 20 -12.26 -1.63 5.21
CA GLY A 20 -13.57 -1.47 4.60
C GLY A 20 -13.54 -2.01 3.20
N GLU A 21 -14.58 -1.75 2.42
CA GLU A 21 -14.75 -2.37 1.13
C GLU A 21 -13.60 -2.08 0.18
N HIS A 22 -13.04 -0.95 0.13
CA HIS A 22 -11.86 -0.63 -0.66
C HIS A 22 -10.98 0.28 0.16
N ARG A 23 -10.86 -0.04 1.44
CA ARG A 23 -10.03 0.75 2.33
C ARG A 23 -9.06 -0.14 3.05
N LEU A 24 -7.86 0.37 3.20
CA LEU A 24 -6.78 -0.32 3.90
C LEU A 24 -6.23 0.59 4.97
N HIS A 25 -5.88 -0.01 6.08
CA HIS A 25 -5.07 0.68 7.09
C HIS A 25 -3.66 0.12 6.99
N VAL A 26 -2.68 0.97 6.83
CA VAL A 26 -1.29 0.54 6.71
C VAL A 26 -0.46 1.26 7.76
N ALA A 27 0.56 0.57 8.23
CA ALA A 27 1.51 1.14 9.16
C ALA A 27 2.90 0.93 8.59
N PHE A 28 3.79 1.88 8.88
CA PHE A 28 5.14 1.88 8.35
C PHE A 28 6.16 1.79 9.48
N ASP A 29 7.37 1.43 9.12
CA ASP A 29 8.42 1.24 10.10
C ASP A 29 8.93 2.56 10.70
N ASP A 30 8.56 3.68 10.12
CA ASP A 30 8.93 4.98 10.68
C ASP A 30 7.85 5.54 11.61
N GLY A 31 6.83 4.76 11.90
CA GLY A 31 5.75 5.20 12.78
C GLY A 31 4.57 5.83 12.08
N ALA A 32 4.67 6.09 10.79
CA ALA A 32 3.53 6.63 10.06
C ALA A 32 2.47 5.56 9.90
N SER A 33 1.21 5.96 9.87
CA SER A 33 0.13 5.04 9.62
C SER A 33 -1.09 5.84 9.17
N GLY A 34 -2.05 5.14 8.58
CA GLY A 34 -3.27 5.80 8.15
C GLY A 34 -4.08 4.90 7.26
N GLU A 35 -5.24 5.41 6.88
CA GLU A 35 -6.14 4.69 6.00
C GLU A 35 -5.99 5.18 4.58
N ILE A 36 -6.12 4.26 3.65
CA ILE A 36 -6.07 4.55 2.23
C ILE A 36 -7.40 4.11 1.64
N ASP A 37 -8.09 5.05 1.01
CA ASP A 37 -9.35 4.78 0.35
C ASP A 37 -9.06 4.55 -1.13
N ALA A 38 -9.15 3.31 -1.55
CA ALA A 38 -8.81 2.92 -2.91
C ALA A 38 -10.00 3.00 -3.85
N SER A 39 -11.14 3.46 -3.39
CA SER A 39 -12.33 3.47 -4.22
C SER A 39 -12.20 4.39 -5.44
N SER A 40 -11.27 5.33 -5.38
CA SER A 40 -11.04 6.24 -6.50
C SER A 40 -9.87 5.82 -7.38
N TRP A 41 -9.28 4.67 -7.10
CA TRP A 41 -8.17 4.20 -7.92
C TRP A 41 -8.63 3.86 -9.33
N ASP A 42 -7.67 3.93 -10.24
CA ASP A 42 -7.91 3.58 -11.62
C ASP A 42 -7.74 2.06 -11.77
N TRP A 43 -8.86 1.36 -11.90
CA TRP A 43 -8.85 -0.10 -11.92
C TRP A 43 -8.56 -0.60 -13.33
N ARG A 44 -7.29 -0.56 -13.71
CA ARG A 44 -6.88 -1.01 -15.03
C ARG A 44 -5.79 -2.05 -14.93
N GLY A 45 -5.70 -2.87 -15.97
CA GLY A 45 -4.64 -3.85 -16.06
C GLY A 45 -4.69 -4.80 -14.89
N VAL A 46 -3.56 -4.95 -14.22
CA VAL A 46 -3.44 -5.90 -13.12
C VAL A 46 -4.32 -5.49 -11.93
N PHE A 47 -4.77 -4.23 -11.88
CA PHE A 47 -5.59 -3.77 -10.77
C PHE A 47 -7.07 -3.99 -10.98
N GLU A 48 -7.48 -4.40 -12.17
CA GLU A 48 -8.89 -4.53 -12.45
C GLU A 48 -9.60 -5.52 -11.52
N PRO A 49 -9.03 -6.69 -11.21
CA PRO A 49 -9.72 -7.62 -10.31
C PRO A 49 -9.95 -7.06 -8.91
N LEU A 50 -9.21 -6.03 -8.53
CA LEU A 50 -9.38 -5.44 -7.22
C LEU A 50 -10.67 -4.66 -7.07
N ARG A 51 -11.38 -4.43 -8.15
CA ARG A 51 -12.73 -3.85 -8.06
C ARG A 51 -13.64 -4.70 -7.21
N ASP A 52 -13.42 -6.01 -7.23
CA ASP A 52 -14.20 -6.91 -6.42
C ASP A 52 -13.72 -6.79 -4.97
N PRO A 53 -14.56 -6.37 -4.05
CA PRO A 53 -14.12 -6.21 -2.67
C PRO A 53 -13.57 -7.49 -2.07
N ALA A 54 -14.08 -8.63 -2.48
CA ALA A 54 -13.58 -9.90 -1.97
C ALA A 54 -12.15 -10.14 -2.41
N PHE A 55 -11.83 -9.77 -3.66
CA PHE A 55 -10.46 -9.92 -4.12
C PHE A 55 -9.55 -8.86 -3.49
N PHE A 56 -10.06 -7.65 -3.36
CA PHE A 56 -9.29 -6.58 -2.72
C PHE A 56 -8.89 -6.99 -1.30
N ALA A 57 -9.77 -7.69 -0.61
CA ALA A 57 -9.49 -8.11 0.76
C ALA A 57 -8.42 -9.18 0.85
N LYS A 58 -7.97 -9.71 -0.27
CA LYS A 58 -6.89 -10.70 -0.26
C LYS A 58 -5.51 -10.09 -0.24
N VAL A 59 -5.42 -8.81 0.02
CA VAL A 59 -4.14 -8.12 0.15
C VAL A 59 -3.29 -8.79 1.21
N THR A 60 -1.99 -8.89 0.94
CA THR A 60 -1.05 -9.46 1.89
C THR A 60 0.16 -8.57 2.02
N LEU A 61 0.81 -8.68 3.17
CA LEU A 61 2.05 -7.97 3.42
C LEU A 61 3.20 -8.84 2.94
N ASP A 62 4.00 -8.29 2.02
CA ASP A 62 5.21 -8.95 1.59
C ASP A 62 6.33 -8.46 2.48
N GLU A 63 6.69 -9.26 3.46
CA GLU A 63 7.68 -8.82 4.45
C GLU A 63 9.05 -8.69 3.85
N GLU A 64 9.33 -9.45 2.82
CA GLU A 64 10.63 -9.36 2.18
C GLU A 64 10.81 -8.04 1.45
N LEU A 65 9.79 -7.61 0.75
CA LEU A 65 9.85 -6.37 -0.01
C LEU A 65 9.35 -5.16 0.79
N GLY A 66 8.66 -5.40 1.89
CA GLY A 66 8.15 -4.32 2.71
C GLY A 66 7.00 -3.58 2.07
N THR A 67 6.19 -4.27 1.29
CA THR A 67 5.07 -3.65 0.62
C THR A 67 3.87 -4.59 0.63
N ILE A 68 2.79 -4.16 0.02
CA ILE A 68 1.58 -4.98 -0.05
C ILE A 68 1.37 -5.45 -1.48
N SER A 69 0.74 -6.60 -1.60
CA SER A 69 0.46 -7.16 -2.91
C SER A 69 -0.79 -8.01 -2.85
N TRP A 70 -1.26 -8.38 -4.03
CA TRP A 70 -2.44 -9.22 -4.18
C TRP A 70 -2.07 -10.49 -4.92
N PRO A 71 -2.92 -11.52 -4.84
CA PRO A 71 -2.56 -12.83 -5.41
C PRO A 71 -2.27 -12.82 -6.90
N ASN A 72 -2.78 -11.85 -7.62
CA ASN A 72 -2.54 -11.77 -9.06
C ASN A 72 -1.28 -11.02 -9.43
N GLY A 73 -0.46 -10.65 -8.43
CA GLY A 73 0.78 -9.94 -8.68
C GLY A 73 0.69 -8.44 -8.63
N ALA A 74 -0.50 -7.89 -8.42
CA ALA A 74 -0.63 -6.44 -8.28
C ALA A 74 0.06 -6.01 -7.00
N ASP A 75 0.74 -4.88 -7.05
CA ASP A 75 1.36 -4.31 -5.86
C ASP A 75 1.43 -2.80 -5.99
N VAL A 76 1.69 -2.13 -4.86
CA VAL A 76 1.83 -0.69 -4.84
C VAL A 76 3.10 -0.38 -4.07
N ALA A 77 3.89 0.54 -4.61
CA ALA A 77 5.16 0.89 -3.99
C ALA A 77 4.93 1.48 -2.60
N PRO A 78 5.75 1.10 -1.63
CA PRO A 78 5.56 1.63 -0.28
C PRO A 78 5.71 3.14 -0.21
N GLU A 79 6.56 3.73 -1.05
CA GLU A 79 6.71 5.17 -1.06
C GLU A 79 5.42 5.86 -1.46
N THR A 80 4.71 5.31 -2.41
CA THR A 80 3.43 5.87 -2.83
C THR A 80 2.42 5.82 -1.71
N LEU A 81 2.35 4.68 -1.03
CA LEU A 81 1.41 4.53 0.08
C LEU A 81 1.78 5.46 1.23
N HIS A 82 3.07 5.61 1.50
CA HIS A 82 3.52 6.50 2.55
C HIS A 82 3.11 7.93 2.26
N LEU A 83 3.25 8.34 1.02
CA LEU A 83 2.85 9.68 0.62
C LEU A 83 1.37 9.90 0.89
N TRP A 84 0.55 8.90 0.57
CA TRP A 84 -0.89 9.03 0.74
C TRP A 84 -1.28 9.15 2.21
N VAL A 85 -0.63 8.39 3.11
CA VAL A 85 -1.02 8.44 4.52
C VAL A 85 -0.43 9.65 5.24
N THR A 86 0.64 10.25 4.72
CA THR A 86 1.28 11.37 5.40
C THR A 86 0.91 12.72 4.82
N GLY A 87 -0.09 12.77 3.97
CA GLY A 87 -0.58 14.05 3.50
C GLY A 87 -0.68 14.17 2.01
N GLY A 88 -0.36 13.11 1.30
CA GLY A 88 -0.53 13.13 -0.14
C GLY A 88 -1.98 13.02 -0.51
N ARG A 89 -2.22 13.00 -1.79
CA ARG A 89 -3.58 12.98 -2.28
C ARG A 89 -3.98 11.57 -2.62
N ASP A 90 -5.15 11.22 -2.16
CA ASP A 90 -5.68 9.90 -2.41
C ASP A 90 -6.16 9.73 -3.84
N ARG A 91 -6.19 10.81 -4.60
CA ARG A 91 -6.61 10.71 -5.98
C ARG A 91 -5.53 10.12 -6.88
N LEU A 92 -4.34 9.95 -6.36
CA LEU A 92 -3.28 9.35 -7.15
C LEU A 92 -3.50 7.86 -7.24
N SER A 93 -3.45 7.34 -8.45
CA SER A 93 -3.62 5.91 -8.66
C SER A 93 -2.29 5.21 -8.70
N PRO A 94 -2.27 3.93 -8.34
CA PRO A 94 -1.05 3.14 -8.45
C PRO A 94 -0.52 3.04 -9.87
#